data_7a8b09a8173da68c37e853cb16ca0c57
#
_entry.id   7a8b09a8173da68c37e853cb16ca0c57
#
_cell.length_a   1.000
_cell.length_b   1.000
_cell.length_c   1.000
_cell.angle_alpha   90.00
_cell.angle_beta   90.00
_cell.angle_gamma   90.00
#
_symmetry.space_group_name_H-M   'P 1'
#
loop_
_entity.id
_entity.type
_entity.pdbx_description
1 polymer ?
#
loop_
_entity_poly.entity_id
_entity_poly.type
_entity_poly.pdbx_seq_one_letter_code
_entity_poly.pdbx_strand_id
1 'polypeptide(L)'
;MKKKISAKFILVFALFLLGGHLIVAQTPRVFVLNAKILSERKAKIFDAKAPDTSYKAAIENIDNEAKKALKVEVRSIVTKEAMPPSGDKHDYVSQAPYFWRNPNTADGFPYIRKDGERNPEIHRFPDHSLLDAMIQTVDKLATAYYFTEKEEYAARASEILRMWFLDDKTKMNPNLNFAQAIPGLNTGRGIGIIETAEFTRVVDSIGLIGGSKSWKKEDQAGLEAWFAKYLEWMTTSKNGLDEAAAKNNHGMYYDGQVVSFALFTGKTDFAKKQLEQVSKKRIEKQIESDGRMPLELERTKSWNYSNFNLEAMIRLAEMGGNVGIDLWTFQEKDGSGIRRAMEFLYPFLNTENKWKYEQIEGFEPERLLPLLRRAARKYTDEKFQKMMATVPKLPATSSYLLLSF
;
A
#
# COMPACT_ATOMS: atom_id res chain seq x y z
N MET A 1 -77.96 33.75 -36.89
CA MET A 1 -76.55 34.11 -36.81
C MET A 1 -75.90 33.26 -35.84
N LYS A 2 -75.15 32.21 -36.23
CA LYS A 2 -74.38 31.28 -35.37
C LYS A 2 -72.89 31.57 -35.54
N LYS A 3 -72.25 32.10 -34.51
CA LYS A 3 -70.77 32.32 -34.49
C LYS A 3 -70.07 30.97 -34.22
N LYS A 4 -69.17 30.58 -35.13
CA LYS A 4 -68.24 29.46 -35.00
C LYS A 4 -67.05 29.92 -34.15
N ILE A 5 -66.84 29.22 -33.08
CA ILE A 5 -65.60 29.35 -32.23
C ILE A 5 -64.56 28.34 -32.75
N SER A 6 -63.44 28.90 -33.20
CA SER A 6 -62.29 28.14 -33.69
C SER A 6 -61.41 27.76 -32.50
N ALA A 7 -61.27 26.47 -32.23
CA ALA A 7 -60.31 25.95 -31.24
C ALA A 7 -58.91 25.87 -31.87
N LYS A 8 -57.98 26.69 -31.37
CA LYS A 8 -56.54 26.56 -31.68
C LYS A 8 -55.91 25.52 -30.75
N PHE A 9 -55.54 24.40 -31.32
CA PHE A 9 -54.66 23.41 -30.66
C PHE A 9 -53.28 24.01 -30.51
N ILE A 10 -52.81 24.24 -29.26
CA ILE A 10 -51.45 24.56 -28.94
C ILE A 10 -50.72 23.22 -28.68
N LEU A 11 -49.86 22.87 -29.64
CA LEU A 11 -48.96 21.70 -29.51
C LEU A 11 -47.77 22.11 -28.66
N VAL A 12 -47.73 21.69 -27.39
CA VAL A 12 -46.56 21.88 -26.50
C VAL A 12 -45.56 20.80 -26.84
N PHE A 13 -44.49 21.15 -27.53
CA PHE A 13 -43.32 20.32 -27.74
C PHE A 13 -42.51 20.32 -26.43
N ALA A 14 -42.62 19.26 -25.65
CA ALA A 14 -41.72 19.01 -24.51
C ALA A 14 -40.37 18.59 -25.07
N LEU A 15 -39.41 19.51 -25.14
CA LEU A 15 -38.00 19.16 -25.35
C LEU A 15 -37.48 18.45 -24.13
N PHE A 16 -37.39 17.12 -24.19
CA PHE A 16 -36.54 16.35 -23.28
C PHE A 16 -35.08 16.68 -23.61
N LEU A 17 -34.51 17.64 -22.90
CA LEU A 17 -33.07 17.81 -22.80
C LEU A 17 -32.50 16.57 -22.06
N LEU A 18 -32.08 15.58 -22.86
CA LEU A 18 -31.14 14.55 -22.40
C LEU A 18 -29.83 15.29 -22.05
N GLY A 19 -29.77 15.78 -20.82
CA GLY A 19 -28.54 16.25 -20.22
C GLY A 19 -27.60 15.05 -20.08
N GLY A 20 -26.75 14.85 -21.08
CA GLY A 20 -25.60 13.99 -20.93
C GLY A 20 -24.78 14.53 -19.77
N HIS A 21 -24.91 13.92 -18.61
CA HIS A 21 -24.00 14.15 -17.51
C HIS A 21 -22.64 13.66 -18.00
N LEU A 22 -21.81 14.60 -18.44
CA LEU A 22 -20.37 14.36 -18.48
C LEU A 22 -19.99 13.98 -17.04
N ILE A 23 -19.91 12.67 -16.78
CA ILE A 23 -19.30 12.16 -15.57
C ILE A 23 -17.84 12.56 -15.65
N VAL A 24 -17.50 13.74 -15.15
CA VAL A 24 -16.12 14.08 -14.85
C VAL A 24 -15.72 13.08 -13.77
N ALA A 25 -15.01 12.03 -14.17
CA ALA A 25 -14.50 11.03 -13.25
C ALA A 25 -13.75 11.78 -12.16
N GLN A 26 -14.29 11.77 -10.93
CA GLN A 26 -13.66 12.44 -9.82
C GLN A 26 -12.26 11.86 -9.65
N THR A 27 -11.24 12.70 -9.68
CA THR A 27 -9.85 12.30 -9.45
C THR A 27 -9.75 11.65 -8.07
N PRO A 28 -9.32 10.39 -7.96
CA PRO A 28 -9.27 9.70 -6.67
C PRO A 28 -8.20 10.31 -5.77
N ARG A 29 -8.49 10.40 -4.48
CA ARG A 29 -7.53 10.90 -3.48
C ARG A 29 -6.61 9.78 -3.04
N VAL A 30 -5.59 9.48 -3.84
CA VAL A 30 -4.58 8.45 -3.63
C VAL A 30 -3.19 9.07 -3.55
N PHE A 31 -2.22 8.38 -2.92
CA PHE A 31 -0.90 8.94 -2.64
C PHE A 31 0.26 8.08 -3.13
N VAL A 32 0.19 6.76 -3.02
CA VAL A 32 1.14 5.81 -3.62
C VAL A 32 0.76 5.55 -5.08
N LEU A 33 -0.53 5.34 -5.34
CA LEU A 33 -1.06 5.28 -6.70
C LEU A 33 -1.03 6.67 -7.35
N ASN A 34 -0.98 6.72 -8.68
CA ASN A 34 -0.99 7.97 -9.41
C ASN A 34 -2.41 8.36 -9.84
N ALA A 35 -3.00 9.33 -9.15
CA ALA A 35 -4.37 9.79 -9.38
C ALA A 35 -4.63 10.23 -10.83
N LYS A 36 -3.67 10.92 -11.46
CA LYS A 36 -3.77 11.38 -12.85
C LYS A 36 -3.85 10.19 -13.81
N ILE A 37 -2.96 9.21 -13.65
CA ILE A 37 -2.93 8.02 -14.51
C ILE A 37 -4.20 7.19 -14.35
N LEU A 38 -4.68 7.00 -13.12
CA LEU A 38 -5.93 6.30 -12.85
C LEU A 38 -7.10 6.98 -13.56
N SER A 39 -7.21 8.31 -13.47
CA SER A 39 -8.27 9.08 -14.12
C SER A 39 -8.18 9.01 -15.64
N GLU A 40 -6.99 9.16 -16.21
CA GLU A 40 -6.76 9.07 -17.67
C GLU A 40 -7.11 7.68 -18.21
N ARG A 41 -6.75 6.61 -17.49
CA ARG A 41 -7.10 5.24 -17.89
C ARG A 41 -8.59 4.99 -17.79
N LYS A 42 -9.19 5.37 -16.68
CA LYS A 42 -10.64 5.26 -16.51
C LYS A 42 -11.37 5.98 -17.63
N ALA A 43 -10.97 7.22 -17.98
CA ALA A 43 -11.55 7.98 -19.07
C ALA A 43 -11.43 7.25 -20.42
N LYS A 44 -10.28 6.66 -20.74
CA LYS A 44 -10.08 5.87 -21.97
C LYS A 44 -10.92 4.61 -22.03
N ILE A 45 -11.03 3.89 -20.90
CA ILE A 45 -11.82 2.66 -20.78
C ILE A 45 -13.31 2.94 -21.02
N PHE A 46 -13.81 4.06 -20.49
CA PHE A 46 -15.23 4.43 -20.58
C PHE A 46 -15.52 5.48 -21.67
N ASP A 47 -14.59 5.71 -22.60
CA ASP A 47 -14.86 6.61 -23.75
C ASP A 47 -16.03 6.08 -24.55
N ALA A 48 -17.12 6.86 -24.63
CA ALA A 48 -18.35 6.44 -25.31
C ALA A 48 -18.18 6.30 -26.84
N LYS A 49 -17.15 6.95 -27.43
CA LYS A 49 -16.90 6.94 -28.88
C LYS A 49 -15.87 5.90 -29.30
N ALA A 50 -14.84 5.71 -28.49
CA ALA A 50 -13.70 4.84 -28.80
C ALA A 50 -13.12 4.22 -27.51
N PRO A 51 -13.84 3.28 -26.87
CA PRO A 51 -13.35 2.63 -25.65
C PRO A 51 -12.06 1.87 -25.91
N ASP A 52 -11.07 2.06 -25.04
CA ASP A 52 -9.81 1.31 -25.12
C ASP A 52 -10.01 -0.12 -24.62
N THR A 53 -10.16 -1.04 -25.55
CA THR A 53 -10.40 -2.47 -25.27
C THR A 53 -9.16 -3.22 -24.80
N SER A 54 -7.97 -2.61 -24.85
CA SER A 54 -6.72 -3.25 -24.39
C SER A 54 -6.75 -3.61 -22.91
N TYR A 55 -7.56 -2.91 -22.11
CA TYR A 55 -7.73 -3.16 -20.67
C TYR A 55 -8.82 -4.18 -20.33
N LYS A 56 -9.57 -4.69 -21.31
CA LYS A 56 -10.74 -5.56 -21.08
C LYS A 56 -10.41 -6.76 -20.20
N ALA A 57 -9.36 -7.50 -20.54
CA ALA A 57 -8.97 -8.70 -19.78
C ALA A 57 -8.53 -8.37 -18.35
N ALA A 58 -7.88 -7.24 -18.13
CA ALA A 58 -7.50 -6.78 -16.80
C ALA A 58 -8.73 -6.39 -15.96
N ILE A 59 -9.72 -5.73 -16.56
CA ILE A 59 -10.99 -5.38 -15.91
C ILE A 59 -11.79 -6.63 -15.55
N GLU A 60 -11.89 -7.59 -16.46
CA GLU A 60 -12.56 -8.88 -16.19
C GLU A 60 -11.86 -9.63 -15.04
N ASN A 61 -10.54 -9.59 -14.99
CA ASN A 61 -9.79 -10.22 -13.91
C ASN A 61 -10.04 -9.55 -12.54
N ILE A 62 -9.94 -8.22 -12.45
CA ILE A 62 -10.21 -7.53 -11.17
C ILE A 62 -11.67 -7.71 -10.72
N ASP A 63 -12.63 -7.75 -11.65
CA ASP A 63 -14.02 -8.04 -11.36
C ASP A 63 -14.22 -9.45 -10.78
N ASN A 64 -13.55 -10.45 -11.37
CA ASN A 64 -13.59 -11.82 -10.87
C ASN A 64 -12.92 -11.96 -9.50
N GLU A 65 -11.79 -11.29 -9.27
CA GLU A 65 -11.13 -11.26 -7.95
C GLU A 65 -12.00 -10.55 -6.90
N ALA A 66 -12.69 -9.47 -7.25
CA ALA A 66 -13.61 -8.78 -6.36
C ALA A 66 -14.84 -9.64 -6.01
N LYS A 67 -15.41 -10.40 -6.98
CA LYS A 67 -16.48 -11.38 -6.69
C LYS A 67 -16.06 -12.45 -5.70
N LYS A 68 -14.80 -12.88 -5.74
CA LYS A 68 -14.24 -13.78 -4.70
C LYS A 68 -14.09 -13.05 -3.38
N ALA A 69 -13.59 -11.81 -3.40
CA ALA A 69 -13.39 -10.97 -2.23
C ALA A 69 -14.70 -10.65 -1.48
N LEU A 70 -15.83 -10.49 -2.19
CA LEU A 70 -17.15 -10.34 -1.56
C LEU A 70 -17.51 -11.50 -0.63
N LYS A 71 -16.99 -12.70 -0.91
CA LYS A 71 -17.30 -13.94 -0.16
C LYS A 71 -16.31 -14.19 0.98
N VAL A 72 -15.25 -13.40 1.10
CA VAL A 72 -14.27 -13.55 2.17
C VAL A 72 -14.89 -13.11 3.50
N GLU A 73 -14.85 -13.98 4.49
CA GLU A 73 -15.19 -13.64 5.86
C GLU A 73 -14.03 -12.85 6.47
N VAL A 74 -14.15 -11.51 6.47
CA VAL A 74 -13.22 -10.63 7.16
C VAL A 74 -13.67 -10.46 8.61
N ARG A 75 -12.84 -10.89 9.56
CA ARG A 75 -13.11 -10.77 11.00
C ARG A 75 -12.34 -9.58 11.57
N SER A 76 -12.93 -8.98 12.61
CA SER A 76 -12.30 -7.92 13.39
C SER A 76 -11.20 -8.47 14.31
N ILE A 77 -10.28 -7.60 14.67
CA ILE A 77 -9.20 -7.88 15.62
C ILE A 77 -9.69 -8.37 17.00
N VAL A 78 -10.87 -7.94 17.45
CA VAL A 78 -11.44 -8.34 18.76
C VAL A 78 -11.91 -9.79 18.80
N THR A 79 -11.97 -10.47 17.65
CA THR A 79 -12.38 -11.89 17.58
C THR A 79 -11.30 -12.87 18.02
N LYS A 80 -10.07 -12.40 18.26
CA LYS A 80 -8.99 -13.23 18.76
C LYS A 80 -9.29 -13.79 20.16
N GLU A 81 -8.80 -15.01 20.44
CA GLU A 81 -8.87 -15.60 21.77
C GLU A 81 -7.79 -15.04 22.70
N ALA A 82 -6.61 -14.82 22.15
CA ALA A 82 -5.48 -14.30 22.89
C ALA A 82 -5.77 -12.90 23.45
N MET A 83 -5.55 -12.71 24.74
CA MET A 83 -5.70 -11.41 25.40
C MET A 83 -4.39 -10.64 25.31
N PRO A 84 -4.40 -9.41 24.77
CA PRO A 84 -3.24 -8.52 24.83
C PRO A 84 -2.83 -8.22 26.29
N PRO A 85 -1.55 -7.87 26.53
CA PRO A 85 -1.08 -7.52 27.88
C PRO A 85 -1.84 -6.36 28.55
N SER A 86 -2.50 -5.51 27.78
CA SER A 86 -3.37 -4.44 28.29
C SER A 86 -4.70 -4.95 28.87
N GLY A 87 -5.13 -6.15 28.52
CA GLY A 87 -6.49 -6.64 28.79
C GLY A 87 -7.55 -6.14 27.82
N ASP A 88 -7.16 -5.37 26.81
CA ASP A 88 -8.08 -4.80 25.79
C ASP A 88 -7.93 -5.56 24.46
N LYS A 89 -8.99 -6.26 24.02
CA LYS A 89 -8.99 -7.00 22.74
C LYS A 89 -8.89 -6.09 21.49
N HIS A 90 -9.11 -4.80 21.63
CA HIS A 90 -8.91 -3.82 20.56
C HIS A 90 -7.43 -3.56 20.26
N ASP A 91 -6.52 -3.90 21.18
CA ASP A 91 -5.10 -3.77 20.94
C ASP A 91 -4.58 -4.89 20.05
N TYR A 92 -3.76 -4.50 19.09
CA TYR A 92 -3.03 -5.42 18.22
C TYR A 92 -1.94 -6.16 19.01
N VAL A 93 -1.84 -7.48 18.84
CA VAL A 93 -0.80 -8.29 19.45
C VAL A 93 -0.21 -9.28 18.45
N SER A 94 1.11 -9.38 18.39
CA SER A 94 1.81 -10.39 17.59
C SER A 94 3.10 -10.83 18.23
N GLN A 95 3.65 -11.95 17.77
CA GLN A 95 4.95 -12.46 18.17
C GLN A 95 5.98 -12.19 17.07
N ALA A 96 7.20 -11.84 17.48
CA ALA A 96 8.35 -11.66 16.59
C ALA A 96 8.63 -12.96 15.78
N PRO A 97 8.58 -12.88 14.42
CA PRO A 97 8.54 -14.09 13.59
C PRO A 97 9.85 -14.90 13.58
N TYR A 98 10.98 -14.27 13.87
CA TYR A 98 12.31 -14.88 13.81
C TYR A 98 12.87 -15.23 15.19
N PHE A 99 12.02 -15.38 16.21
CA PHE A 99 12.43 -15.72 17.56
C PHE A 99 11.89 -17.09 17.95
N TRP A 100 12.77 -17.93 18.46
CA TRP A 100 12.55 -19.33 18.75
C TRP A 100 12.89 -19.63 20.21
N ARG A 101 12.32 -20.69 20.75
CA ARG A 101 12.66 -21.18 22.09
C ARG A 101 14.16 -21.38 22.21
N ASN A 102 14.72 -20.91 23.32
CA ASN A 102 16.14 -21.07 23.61
C ASN A 102 16.43 -22.51 23.99
N PRO A 103 17.20 -23.28 23.20
CA PRO A 103 17.50 -24.67 23.53
C PRO A 103 18.44 -24.84 24.74
N ASN A 104 19.08 -23.74 25.21
CA ASN A 104 20.04 -23.76 26.31
C ASN A 104 19.39 -23.47 27.66
N THR A 105 18.07 -23.28 27.73
CA THR A 105 17.31 -23.04 28.97
C THR A 105 16.22 -24.09 29.15
N ALA A 106 15.92 -24.46 30.39
CA ALA A 106 14.97 -25.52 30.69
C ALA A 106 13.53 -25.19 30.28
N ASP A 107 13.15 -23.92 30.34
CA ASP A 107 11.83 -23.40 29.98
C ASP A 107 11.74 -22.83 28.55
N GLY A 108 12.86 -22.75 27.84
CA GLY A 108 12.96 -22.18 26.49
C GLY A 108 12.98 -20.66 26.46
N PHE A 109 13.10 -19.96 27.59
CA PHE A 109 13.14 -18.50 27.68
C PHE A 109 14.52 -17.98 28.11
N PRO A 110 14.86 -16.71 27.68
CA PRO A 110 14.21 -15.92 26.68
C PRO A 110 14.42 -16.50 25.28
N TYR A 111 13.45 -16.24 24.36
CA TYR A 111 13.58 -16.65 22.95
C TYR A 111 14.80 -16.03 22.30
N ILE A 112 15.46 -16.79 21.42
CA ILE A 112 16.65 -16.39 20.65
C ILE A 112 16.32 -16.16 19.18
N ARG A 113 17.06 -15.25 18.53
CA ARG A 113 16.86 -14.90 17.12
C ARG A 113 17.49 -15.93 16.19
N LYS A 114 16.72 -16.32 15.14
CA LYS A 114 17.20 -17.03 13.95
C LYS A 114 16.77 -16.24 12.74
N ASP A 115 17.68 -15.48 12.13
CA ASP A 115 17.32 -14.56 11.07
C ASP A 115 16.74 -15.29 9.86
N GLY A 116 15.61 -14.79 9.35
CA GLY A 116 14.91 -15.35 8.18
C GLY A 116 14.09 -16.61 8.46
N GLU A 117 14.27 -17.31 9.58
CA GLU A 117 13.52 -18.52 9.94
C GLU A 117 12.24 -18.17 10.72
N ARG A 118 11.08 -18.33 10.08
CA ARG A 118 9.79 -18.03 10.72
C ARG A 118 9.39 -19.13 11.72
N ASN A 119 9.14 -18.72 12.95
CA ASN A 119 8.62 -19.62 13.98
C ASN A 119 7.10 -19.80 13.81
N PRO A 120 6.56 -21.04 13.66
CA PRO A 120 5.12 -21.28 13.53
C PRO A 120 4.30 -20.88 14.77
N GLU A 121 4.92 -20.68 15.94
CA GLU A 121 4.21 -20.21 17.14
C GLU A 121 3.56 -18.82 16.96
N ILE A 122 3.98 -18.03 15.96
CA ILE A 122 3.33 -16.75 15.61
C ILE A 122 1.84 -16.91 15.33
N HIS A 123 1.40 -18.07 14.86
CA HIS A 123 -0.02 -18.34 14.54
C HIS A 123 -0.93 -18.42 15.79
N ARG A 124 -0.36 -18.37 17.00
CA ARG A 124 -1.13 -18.21 18.24
C ARG A 124 -1.81 -16.83 18.33
N PHE A 125 -1.26 -15.86 17.61
CA PHE A 125 -1.77 -14.49 17.51
C PHE A 125 -2.27 -14.25 16.09
N PRO A 126 -3.58 -14.33 15.85
CA PRO A 126 -4.13 -14.23 14.50
C PRO A 126 -4.13 -12.81 13.92
N ASP A 127 -3.79 -11.79 14.71
CA ASP A 127 -3.95 -10.38 14.39
C ASP A 127 -3.30 -9.99 13.06
N HIS A 128 -2.06 -10.47 12.80
CA HIS A 128 -1.39 -10.22 11.54
C HIS A 128 -2.14 -10.82 10.35
N SER A 129 -2.62 -12.05 10.46
CA SER A 129 -3.39 -12.71 9.40
C SER A 129 -4.76 -12.06 9.19
N LEU A 130 -5.42 -11.60 10.27
CA LEU A 130 -6.68 -10.85 10.19
C LEU A 130 -6.48 -9.49 9.51
N LEU A 131 -5.37 -8.81 9.84
CA LEU A 131 -4.97 -7.55 9.23
C LEU A 131 -4.73 -7.73 7.72
N ASP A 132 -3.94 -8.74 7.33
CA ASP A 132 -3.67 -9.06 5.93
C ASP A 132 -4.95 -9.37 5.15
N ALA A 133 -5.85 -10.16 5.73
CA ALA A 133 -7.14 -10.49 5.11
C ALA A 133 -8.00 -9.22 4.88
N MET A 134 -8.03 -8.31 5.86
CA MET A 134 -8.71 -7.03 5.74
C MET A 134 -8.12 -6.20 4.60
N ILE A 135 -6.80 -5.97 4.62
CA ILE A 135 -6.11 -5.12 3.63
C ILE A 135 -6.32 -5.65 2.22
N GLN A 136 -6.07 -6.94 1.99
CA GLN A 136 -6.19 -7.56 0.67
C GLN A 136 -7.64 -7.53 0.16
N THR A 137 -8.62 -7.74 1.03
CA THR A 137 -10.04 -7.73 0.65
C THR A 137 -10.48 -6.32 0.26
N VAL A 138 -10.15 -5.32 1.08
CA VAL A 138 -10.48 -3.91 0.82
C VAL A 138 -9.82 -3.43 -0.48
N ASP A 139 -8.53 -3.73 -0.69
CA ASP A 139 -7.79 -3.33 -1.89
C ASP A 139 -8.39 -3.90 -3.18
N LYS A 140 -8.73 -5.20 -3.20
CA LYS A 140 -9.37 -5.84 -4.36
C LYS A 140 -10.75 -5.23 -4.66
N LEU A 141 -11.56 -5.02 -3.64
CA LEU A 141 -12.89 -4.43 -3.77
C LEU A 141 -12.82 -2.96 -4.23
N ALA A 142 -11.94 -2.15 -3.64
CA ALA A 142 -11.77 -0.75 -3.98
C ALA A 142 -11.26 -0.57 -5.42
N THR A 143 -10.26 -1.37 -5.82
CA THR A 143 -9.74 -1.36 -7.19
C THR A 143 -10.83 -1.73 -8.20
N ALA A 144 -11.60 -2.78 -7.93
CA ALA A 144 -12.67 -3.20 -8.82
C ALA A 144 -13.79 -2.14 -8.88
N TYR A 145 -14.21 -1.57 -7.75
CA TYR A 145 -15.18 -0.48 -7.73
C TYR A 145 -14.73 0.67 -8.63
N TYR A 146 -13.47 1.12 -8.49
CA TYR A 146 -12.98 2.27 -9.24
C TYR A 146 -13.11 2.09 -10.77
N PHE A 147 -12.82 0.89 -11.28
CA PHE A 147 -12.85 0.59 -12.72
C PHE A 147 -14.14 -0.06 -13.22
N THR A 148 -15.09 -0.45 -12.36
CA THR A 148 -16.35 -1.07 -12.79
C THR A 148 -17.59 -0.32 -12.32
N GLU A 149 -17.44 0.58 -11.36
CA GLU A 149 -18.52 1.32 -10.70
C GLU A 149 -19.60 0.44 -10.04
N LYS A 150 -19.31 -0.85 -9.84
CA LYS A 150 -20.22 -1.77 -9.15
C LYS A 150 -20.26 -1.46 -7.66
N GLU A 151 -21.35 -0.84 -7.25
CA GLU A 151 -21.53 -0.32 -5.89
C GLU A 151 -21.40 -1.38 -4.78
N GLU A 152 -21.72 -2.63 -5.08
CA GLU A 152 -21.57 -3.74 -4.13
C GLU A 152 -20.15 -3.90 -3.60
N TYR A 153 -19.13 -3.60 -4.42
CA TYR A 153 -17.73 -3.66 -4.03
C TYR A 153 -17.38 -2.55 -3.03
N ALA A 154 -17.77 -1.31 -3.34
CA ALA A 154 -17.55 -0.20 -2.42
C ALA A 154 -18.35 -0.34 -1.12
N ALA A 155 -19.58 -0.87 -1.20
CA ALA A 155 -20.41 -1.13 -0.02
C ALA A 155 -19.71 -2.11 0.93
N ARG A 156 -19.21 -3.23 0.42
CA ARG A 156 -18.48 -4.22 1.23
C ARG A 156 -17.16 -3.69 1.77
N ALA A 157 -16.39 -2.96 0.95
CA ALA A 157 -15.16 -2.31 1.42
C ALA A 157 -15.43 -1.33 2.56
N SER A 158 -16.48 -0.50 2.42
CA SER A 158 -16.90 0.46 3.45
C SER A 158 -17.33 -0.23 4.76
N GLU A 159 -18.06 -1.33 4.67
CA GLU A 159 -18.45 -2.14 5.84
C GLU A 159 -17.21 -2.66 6.59
N ILE A 160 -16.25 -3.23 5.88
CA ILE A 160 -15.01 -3.75 6.46
C ILE A 160 -14.20 -2.61 7.12
N LEU A 161 -14.07 -1.46 6.46
CA LEU A 161 -13.35 -0.31 7.00
C LEU A 161 -14.01 0.24 8.27
N ARG A 162 -15.36 0.32 8.31
CA ARG A 162 -16.09 0.71 9.53
C ARG A 162 -15.81 -0.27 10.67
N MET A 163 -15.89 -1.57 10.41
CA MET A 163 -15.63 -2.60 11.41
C MET A 163 -14.20 -2.50 11.98
N TRP A 164 -13.19 -2.21 11.16
CA TRP A 164 -11.81 -2.20 11.60
C TRP A 164 -11.37 -0.89 12.26
N PHE A 165 -12.00 0.23 11.93
CA PHE A 165 -11.49 1.54 12.33
C PHE A 165 -12.51 2.43 13.05
N LEU A 166 -13.82 2.20 12.92
CA LEU A 166 -14.85 3.13 13.38
C LEU A 166 -15.80 2.55 14.42
N ASP A 167 -16.23 1.33 14.28
CA ASP A 167 -17.19 0.70 15.20
C ASP A 167 -16.56 0.46 16.56
N ASP A 168 -17.08 1.10 17.60
CA ASP A 168 -16.56 1.02 18.97
C ASP A 168 -16.50 -0.40 19.53
N LYS A 169 -17.31 -1.33 19.02
CA LYS A 169 -17.32 -2.72 19.46
C LYS A 169 -16.24 -3.58 18.80
N THR A 170 -15.70 -3.13 17.64
CA THR A 170 -14.88 -3.99 16.80
C THR A 170 -13.58 -3.35 16.31
N LYS A 171 -13.46 -2.03 16.40
CA LYS A 171 -12.32 -1.29 15.86
C LYS A 171 -11.01 -1.65 16.54
N MET A 172 -9.93 -1.55 15.79
CA MET A 172 -8.57 -1.62 16.30
C MET A 172 -8.20 -0.30 17.01
N ASN A 173 -7.50 -0.37 18.14
CA ASN A 173 -6.87 0.80 18.75
C ASN A 173 -5.75 1.34 17.86
N PRO A 174 -5.58 2.67 17.75
CA PRO A 174 -4.57 3.28 16.89
C PRO A 174 -3.16 3.22 17.51
N ASN A 175 -2.68 2.02 17.80
CA ASN A 175 -1.34 1.76 18.29
C ASN A 175 -0.88 0.32 17.98
N LEU A 176 0.43 0.09 18.09
CA LEU A 176 1.05 -1.23 18.01
C LEU A 176 1.94 -1.52 19.23
N ASN A 177 1.44 -1.20 20.42
CA ASN A 177 2.19 -1.37 21.67
C ASN A 177 2.66 -2.80 21.91
N PHE A 178 1.90 -3.79 21.41
CA PHE A 178 2.16 -5.21 21.64
C PHE A 178 2.52 -5.99 20.38
N ALA A 179 2.96 -5.30 19.32
CA ALA A 179 3.38 -5.93 18.08
C ALA A 179 4.79 -6.53 18.23
N GLN A 180 4.99 -7.69 17.62
CA GLN A 180 6.23 -8.44 17.60
C GLN A 180 6.88 -8.63 18.97
N ALA A 181 6.10 -9.02 19.97
CA ALA A 181 6.60 -9.41 21.29
C ALA A 181 7.63 -10.53 21.17
N ILE A 182 8.66 -10.48 22.02
CA ILE A 182 9.65 -11.56 22.15
C ILE A 182 9.44 -12.22 23.50
N PRO A 183 8.95 -13.47 23.52
CA PRO A 183 8.70 -14.18 24.78
C PRO A 183 9.93 -14.21 25.69
N GLY A 184 9.74 -13.80 26.94
CA GLY A 184 10.82 -13.70 27.95
C GLY A 184 11.66 -12.42 27.87
N LEU A 185 11.45 -11.51 26.88
CA LEU A 185 12.19 -10.25 26.75
C LEU A 185 11.30 -9.02 26.82
N ASN A 186 10.19 -9.00 26.07
CA ASN A 186 9.29 -7.85 26.02
C ASN A 186 7.88 -8.26 25.59
N THR A 187 6.91 -7.34 25.73
CA THR A 187 5.52 -7.53 25.34
C THR A 187 5.17 -6.88 24.00
N GLY A 188 6.12 -6.22 23.36
CA GLY A 188 6.03 -5.52 22.09
C GLY A 188 7.25 -4.64 21.86
N ARG A 189 7.51 -4.23 20.62
CA ARG A 189 8.70 -3.44 20.24
C ARG A 189 8.45 -2.61 18.99
N GLY A 190 9.27 -1.57 18.76
CA GLY A 190 9.18 -0.67 17.61
C GLY A 190 9.17 -1.38 16.25
N ILE A 191 10.03 -2.39 16.09
CA ILE A 191 10.11 -3.22 14.87
C ILE A 191 8.75 -3.79 14.43
N GLY A 192 7.81 -3.98 15.35
CA GLY A 192 6.46 -4.43 15.04
C GLY A 192 5.64 -3.47 14.18
N ILE A 193 6.02 -2.19 14.09
CA ILE A 193 5.32 -1.18 13.27
C ILE A 193 5.32 -1.54 11.77
N ILE A 194 6.30 -2.32 11.32
CA ILE A 194 6.35 -2.78 9.94
C ILE A 194 5.13 -3.64 9.53
N GLU A 195 4.43 -4.26 10.50
CA GLU A 195 3.26 -5.09 10.24
C GLU A 195 2.07 -4.29 9.69
N THR A 196 2.05 -2.97 9.87
CA THR A 196 1.06 -2.07 9.27
C THR A 196 1.59 -1.29 8.04
N ALA A 197 2.74 -1.68 7.48
CA ALA A 197 3.29 -1.02 6.29
C ALA A 197 2.29 -0.96 5.12
N GLU A 198 1.43 -1.98 4.98
CA GLU A 198 0.41 -2.05 3.94
C GLU A 198 -0.84 -1.20 4.24
N PHE A 199 -0.93 -0.50 5.37
CA PHE A 199 -1.96 0.53 5.58
C PHE A 199 -1.87 1.67 4.57
N THR A 200 -0.73 1.86 3.93
CA THR A 200 -0.60 2.77 2.78
C THR A 200 -1.54 2.37 1.63
N ARG A 201 -1.79 1.06 1.42
CA ARG A 201 -2.77 0.56 0.45
C ARG A 201 -4.21 0.78 0.92
N VAL A 202 -4.47 0.67 2.22
CA VAL A 202 -5.79 0.98 2.79
C VAL A 202 -6.13 2.44 2.53
N VAL A 203 -5.19 3.34 2.75
CA VAL A 203 -5.34 4.78 2.47
C VAL A 203 -5.70 5.03 1.00
N ASP A 204 -4.97 4.42 0.06
CA ASP A 204 -5.29 4.55 -1.37
C ASP A 204 -6.63 3.90 -1.73
N SER A 205 -6.97 2.76 -1.12
CA SER A 205 -8.27 2.10 -1.30
C SER A 205 -9.44 2.98 -0.87
N ILE A 206 -9.29 3.72 0.23
CA ILE A 206 -10.28 4.73 0.67
C ILE A 206 -10.46 5.79 -0.42
N GLY A 207 -9.36 6.27 -1.01
CA GLY A 207 -9.39 7.22 -2.11
C GLY A 207 -10.11 6.69 -3.36
N LEU A 208 -9.94 5.39 -3.68
CA LEU A 208 -10.60 4.75 -4.82
C LEU A 208 -12.12 4.63 -4.63
N ILE A 209 -12.61 4.41 -3.40
CA ILE A 209 -14.06 4.33 -3.13
C ILE A 209 -14.69 5.67 -2.77
N GLY A 210 -13.92 6.77 -2.73
CA GLY A 210 -14.37 8.08 -2.28
C GLY A 210 -15.56 8.67 -3.06
N GLY A 211 -15.80 8.21 -4.29
CA GLY A 211 -16.97 8.59 -5.11
C GLY A 211 -18.22 7.73 -4.90
N SER A 212 -18.15 6.70 -4.08
CA SER A 212 -19.26 5.77 -3.83
C SER A 212 -20.31 6.39 -2.91
N LYS A 213 -21.59 6.09 -3.19
CA LYS A 213 -22.70 6.43 -2.28
C LYS A 213 -22.66 5.64 -0.96
N SER A 214 -21.93 4.52 -0.94
CA SER A 214 -21.75 3.70 0.27
C SER A 214 -20.67 4.24 1.19
N TRP A 215 -19.80 5.13 0.70
CA TRP A 215 -18.77 5.82 1.48
C TRP A 215 -19.25 7.21 1.90
N LYS A 216 -19.46 7.42 3.19
CA LYS A 216 -20.04 8.64 3.72
C LYS A 216 -18.97 9.63 4.16
N LYS A 217 -19.32 10.91 4.27
CA LYS A 217 -18.42 11.94 4.80
C LYS A 217 -17.99 11.65 6.24
N GLU A 218 -18.87 11.08 7.02
CA GLU A 218 -18.63 10.68 8.41
C GLU A 218 -17.59 9.54 8.48
N ASP A 219 -17.63 8.59 7.54
CA ASP A 219 -16.65 7.52 7.44
C ASP A 219 -15.26 8.09 7.12
N GLN A 220 -15.20 9.00 6.14
CA GLN A 220 -13.95 9.68 5.76
C GLN A 220 -13.35 10.43 6.97
N ALA A 221 -14.15 11.26 7.64
CA ALA A 221 -13.69 12.03 8.80
C ALA A 221 -13.27 11.11 9.96
N GLY A 222 -14.01 10.02 10.19
CA GLY A 222 -13.69 9.03 11.22
C GLY A 222 -12.35 8.33 10.96
N LEU A 223 -12.09 7.92 9.70
CA LEU A 223 -10.81 7.31 9.36
C LEU A 223 -9.66 8.32 9.41
N GLU A 224 -9.85 9.54 8.94
CA GLU A 224 -8.84 10.60 9.09
C GLU A 224 -8.49 10.83 10.58
N ALA A 225 -9.48 10.83 11.46
CA ALA A 225 -9.26 10.95 12.90
C ALA A 225 -8.51 9.73 13.48
N TRP A 226 -8.84 8.50 13.04
CA TRP A 226 -8.14 7.31 13.47
C TRP A 226 -6.66 7.32 13.03
N PHE A 227 -6.40 7.60 11.74
CA PHE A 227 -5.04 7.69 11.22
C PHE A 227 -4.26 8.86 11.81
N ALA A 228 -4.91 9.97 12.17
CA ALA A 228 -4.26 11.08 12.86
C ALA A 228 -3.73 10.67 14.26
N LYS A 229 -4.51 9.88 15.02
CA LYS A 229 -4.09 9.31 16.31
C LYS A 229 -2.98 8.28 16.13
N TYR A 230 -3.07 7.44 15.09
CA TYR A 230 -2.04 6.46 14.81
C TYR A 230 -0.72 7.12 14.41
N LEU A 231 -0.75 8.14 13.56
CA LEU A 231 0.41 8.95 13.20
C LEU A 231 1.02 9.64 14.44
N GLU A 232 0.19 10.20 15.32
CA GLU A 232 0.65 10.79 16.56
C GLU A 232 1.37 9.75 17.44
N TRP A 233 0.76 8.58 17.64
CA TRP A 233 1.39 7.49 18.37
C TRP A 233 2.71 7.06 17.74
N MET A 234 2.77 6.89 16.42
CA MET A 234 4.02 6.55 15.71
C MET A 234 5.12 7.57 15.96
N THR A 235 4.79 8.86 15.99
CA THR A 235 5.79 9.93 16.07
C THR A 235 6.15 10.37 17.49
N THR A 236 5.44 9.86 18.51
CA THR A 236 5.64 10.30 19.92
C THR A 236 5.91 9.14 20.88
N SER A 237 5.43 7.92 20.59
CA SER A 237 5.63 6.79 21.49
C SER A 237 7.06 6.28 21.45
N LYS A 238 7.47 5.56 22.51
CA LYS A 238 8.79 4.90 22.56
C LYS A 238 8.97 3.94 21.37
N ASN A 239 7.97 3.08 21.09
CA ASN A 239 8.04 2.13 19.97
C ASN A 239 8.15 2.85 18.62
N GLY A 240 7.39 3.93 18.44
CA GLY A 240 7.45 4.75 17.22
C GLY A 240 8.82 5.38 17.01
N LEU A 241 9.41 5.96 18.07
CA LEU A 241 10.73 6.56 18.02
C LEU A 241 11.86 5.53 17.82
N ASP A 242 11.72 4.35 18.42
CA ASP A 242 12.67 3.23 18.22
C ASP A 242 12.66 2.79 16.74
N GLU A 243 11.50 2.65 16.10
CA GLU A 243 11.39 2.28 14.67
C GLU A 243 11.84 3.40 13.75
N ALA A 244 11.56 4.66 14.08
CA ALA A 244 12.07 5.83 13.37
C ALA A 244 13.60 5.87 13.35
N ALA A 245 14.26 5.34 14.37
CA ALA A 245 15.72 5.28 14.46
C ALA A 245 16.34 4.11 13.67
N ALA A 246 15.54 3.18 13.15
CA ALA A 246 16.02 2.03 12.39
C ALA A 246 16.76 2.48 11.12
N LYS A 247 17.91 1.85 10.84
CA LYS A 247 18.81 2.26 9.76
C LYS A 247 18.63 1.48 8.46
N ASN A 248 17.83 0.41 8.48
CA ASN A 248 17.56 -0.51 7.36
C ASN A 248 16.14 -0.31 6.79
N ASN A 249 15.61 -1.32 6.09
CA ASN A 249 14.26 -1.30 5.50
C ASN A 249 13.16 -0.89 6.49
N HIS A 250 13.27 -1.21 7.77
CA HIS A 250 12.34 -0.81 8.81
C HIS A 250 12.13 0.70 8.84
N GLY A 251 13.22 1.48 8.85
CA GLY A 251 13.14 2.93 8.81
C GLY A 251 12.51 3.47 7.52
N MET A 252 12.74 2.80 6.38
CA MET A 252 12.11 3.22 5.11
C MET A 252 10.59 2.97 5.13
N TYR A 253 10.15 1.81 5.63
CA TYR A 253 8.71 1.50 5.79
C TYR A 253 8.04 2.37 6.85
N TYR A 254 8.75 2.72 7.92
CA TYR A 254 8.27 3.70 8.88
C TYR A 254 8.02 5.06 8.21
N ASP A 255 9.00 5.58 7.48
CA ASP A 255 8.86 6.86 6.75
C ASP A 255 7.70 6.80 5.75
N GLY A 256 7.54 5.68 5.03
CA GLY A 256 6.43 5.47 4.09
C GLY A 256 5.06 5.58 4.75
N GLN A 257 4.89 4.97 5.92
CA GLN A 257 3.67 5.08 6.71
C GLN A 257 3.43 6.50 7.21
N VAL A 258 4.45 7.13 7.79
CA VAL A 258 4.37 8.51 8.29
C VAL A 258 3.96 9.48 7.19
N VAL A 259 4.57 9.39 6.01
CA VAL A 259 4.23 10.26 4.86
C VAL A 259 2.81 9.99 4.37
N SER A 260 2.44 8.72 4.18
CA SER A 260 1.10 8.35 3.73
C SER A 260 0.00 8.86 4.67
N PHE A 261 0.17 8.64 5.97
CA PHE A 261 -0.84 9.05 6.97
C PHE A 261 -0.87 10.56 7.16
N ALA A 262 0.26 11.24 7.02
CA ALA A 262 0.30 12.70 7.03
C ALA A 262 -0.44 13.30 5.82
N LEU A 263 -0.23 12.77 4.62
CA LEU A 263 -0.97 13.19 3.41
C LEU A 263 -2.48 12.90 3.55
N PHE A 264 -2.85 11.73 4.04
CA PHE A 264 -4.24 11.35 4.23
C PHE A 264 -4.96 12.25 5.25
N THR A 265 -4.28 12.66 6.31
CA THR A 265 -4.84 13.53 7.36
C THR A 265 -4.64 15.02 7.09
N GLY A 266 -4.22 15.39 5.89
CA GLY A 266 -4.05 16.80 5.48
C GLY A 266 -2.83 17.51 6.07
N LYS A 267 -1.91 16.78 6.72
CA LYS A 267 -0.67 17.34 7.31
C LYS A 267 0.45 17.40 6.24
N THR A 268 0.17 18.10 5.14
CA THR A 268 1.02 18.14 3.94
C THR A 268 2.43 18.66 4.22
N ASP A 269 2.56 19.72 5.03
CA ASP A 269 3.87 20.28 5.39
C ASP A 269 4.70 19.30 6.21
N PHE A 270 4.05 18.52 7.08
CA PHE A 270 4.72 17.48 7.85
C PHE A 270 5.24 16.35 6.92
N ALA A 271 4.41 15.91 5.96
CA ALA A 271 4.84 14.92 4.96
C ALA A 271 6.02 15.44 4.13
N LYS A 272 5.97 16.69 3.68
CA LYS A 272 7.06 17.34 2.94
C LYS A 272 8.34 17.36 3.75
N LYS A 273 8.28 17.81 5.01
CA LYS A 273 9.42 17.84 5.92
C LYS A 273 10.02 16.44 6.14
N GLN A 274 9.17 15.42 6.32
CA GLN A 274 9.62 14.04 6.48
C GLN A 274 10.42 13.59 5.25
N LEU A 275 9.90 13.82 4.05
CA LEU A 275 10.57 13.45 2.81
C LEU A 275 11.91 14.16 2.61
N GLU A 276 11.95 15.49 2.80
CA GLU A 276 13.14 16.30 2.56
C GLU A 276 14.24 16.08 3.59
N GLN A 277 13.88 16.00 4.87
CA GLN A 277 14.85 16.05 5.96
C GLN A 277 15.22 14.68 6.52
N VAL A 278 14.33 13.68 6.40
CA VAL A 278 14.53 12.35 6.97
C VAL A 278 14.72 11.32 5.86
N SER A 279 13.70 11.12 5.01
CA SER A 279 13.70 10.05 4.02
C SER A 279 14.83 10.19 2.99
N LYS A 280 15.08 11.43 2.53
CA LYS A 280 16.18 11.73 1.61
C LYS A 280 17.53 11.33 2.20
N LYS A 281 17.82 11.75 3.43
CA LYS A 281 19.06 11.40 4.13
C LYS A 281 19.17 9.91 4.44
N ARG A 282 18.03 9.22 4.62
CA ARG A 282 18.01 7.79 4.85
C ARG A 282 18.37 7.03 3.56
N ILE A 283 17.82 7.44 2.41
CA ILE A 283 18.18 6.89 1.09
C ILE A 283 19.69 7.03 0.84
N GLU A 284 20.22 8.24 1.08
CA GLU A 284 21.66 8.53 0.98
C GLU A 284 22.53 7.56 1.78
N LYS A 285 22.12 7.27 3.03
CA LYS A 285 22.92 6.43 3.94
C LYS A 285 22.75 4.93 3.72
N GLN A 286 21.70 4.51 3.04
CA GLN A 286 21.39 3.09 2.84
C GLN A 286 21.89 2.53 1.51
N ILE A 287 22.22 3.41 0.55
CA ILE A 287 22.70 3.01 -0.78
C ILE A 287 24.12 3.51 -0.97
N GLU A 288 25.05 2.60 -1.26
CA GLU A 288 26.43 2.94 -1.61
C GLU A 288 26.54 3.42 -3.06
N SER A 289 27.68 4.04 -3.41
CA SER A 289 27.96 4.60 -4.75
C SER A 289 27.85 3.57 -5.89
N ASP A 290 28.03 2.29 -5.60
CA ASP A 290 27.85 1.19 -6.55
C ASP A 290 26.42 0.59 -6.55
N GLY A 291 25.52 1.10 -5.70
CA GLY A 291 24.13 0.70 -5.61
C GLY A 291 23.84 -0.39 -4.58
N ARG A 292 24.85 -0.90 -3.87
CA ARG A 292 24.65 -1.87 -2.79
C ARG A 292 23.89 -1.25 -1.63
N MET A 293 23.13 -2.10 -0.94
CA MET A 293 22.43 -1.78 0.32
C MET A 293 22.98 -2.70 1.42
N PRO A 294 24.10 -2.36 2.07
CA PRO A 294 24.84 -3.28 2.94
C PRO A 294 23.98 -3.94 4.02
N LEU A 295 23.13 -3.17 4.71
CA LEU A 295 22.27 -3.68 5.79
C LEU A 295 21.21 -4.71 5.34
N GLU A 296 20.89 -4.72 4.04
CA GLU A 296 20.01 -5.71 3.44
C GLU A 296 20.80 -6.90 2.88
N LEU A 297 22.00 -6.65 2.38
CA LEU A 297 22.90 -7.68 1.85
C LEU A 297 23.49 -8.58 2.95
N GLU A 298 23.59 -8.11 4.19
CA GLU A 298 24.01 -8.88 5.35
C GLU A 298 22.93 -9.85 5.88
N ARG A 299 21.71 -9.76 5.36
CA ARG A 299 20.60 -10.59 5.81
C ARG A 299 20.64 -11.98 5.15
N THR A 300 20.13 -12.98 5.87
CA THR A 300 20.03 -14.36 5.36
C THR A 300 19.12 -14.54 4.14
N LYS A 301 18.25 -13.55 3.84
CA LYS A 301 17.41 -13.43 2.64
C LYS A 301 17.75 -12.15 1.88
N SER A 302 19.00 -11.94 1.57
CA SER A 302 19.55 -10.67 1.10
C SER A 302 18.89 -10.13 -0.18
N TRP A 303 18.58 -11.00 -1.15
CA TRP A 303 17.84 -10.60 -2.36
C TRP A 303 16.44 -10.07 -2.02
N ASN A 304 15.72 -10.80 -1.17
CA ASN A 304 14.37 -10.42 -0.77
C ASN A 304 14.39 -9.09 -0.02
N TYR A 305 15.31 -8.91 0.92
CA TYR A 305 15.42 -7.67 1.69
C TYR A 305 15.89 -6.48 0.86
N SER A 306 16.80 -6.68 -0.11
CA SER A 306 17.20 -5.61 -1.02
C SER A 306 16.02 -5.12 -1.88
N ASN A 307 15.22 -6.03 -2.43
CA ASN A 307 14.01 -5.66 -3.18
C ASN A 307 12.95 -5.02 -2.28
N PHE A 308 12.78 -5.54 -1.06
CA PHE A 308 11.82 -5.02 -0.08
C PHE A 308 12.16 -3.59 0.35
N ASN A 309 13.43 -3.31 0.62
CA ASN A 309 13.88 -1.96 0.95
C ASN A 309 13.72 -0.99 -0.24
N LEU A 310 14.11 -1.44 -1.45
CA LEU A 310 13.93 -0.65 -2.66
C LEU A 310 12.44 -0.33 -2.94
N GLU A 311 11.54 -1.26 -2.66
CA GLU A 311 10.10 -1.02 -2.77
C GLU A 311 9.63 0.10 -1.84
N ALA A 312 10.08 0.13 -0.58
CA ALA A 312 9.74 1.20 0.34
C ALA A 312 10.26 2.57 -0.13
N MET A 313 11.47 2.62 -0.69
CA MET A 313 12.03 3.84 -1.29
C MET A 313 11.20 4.32 -2.48
N ILE A 314 10.75 3.41 -3.34
CA ILE A 314 9.89 3.71 -4.49
C ILE A 314 8.53 4.25 -4.04
N ARG A 315 7.91 3.65 -3.03
CA ARG A 315 6.65 4.16 -2.46
C ARG A 315 6.81 5.59 -1.95
N LEU A 316 7.91 5.90 -1.28
CA LEU A 316 8.23 7.27 -0.85
C LEU A 316 8.43 8.22 -2.04
N ALA A 317 9.12 7.77 -3.10
CA ALA A 317 9.35 8.58 -4.29
C ALA A 317 8.04 8.88 -5.05
N GLU A 318 7.09 7.96 -5.05
CA GLU A 318 5.75 8.18 -5.62
C GLU A 318 4.96 9.18 -4.78
N MET A 319 4.95 9.02 -3.45
CA MET A 319 4.29 9.96 -2.55
C MET A 319 4.91 11.35 -2.57
N GLY A 320 6.22 11.44 -2.80
CA GLY A 320 6.94 12.70 -2.94
C GLY A 320 6.35 13.62 -4.02
N GLY A 321 5.86 13.05 -5.11
CA GLY A 321 5.19 13.78 -6.18
C GLY A 321 3.96 14.58 -5.73
N ASN A 322 3.27 14.16 -4.67
CA ASN A 322 2.10 14.87 -4.14
C ASN A 322 2.47 16.19 -3.43
N VAL A 323 3.72 16.35 -3.05
CA VAL A 323 4.22 17.53 -2.31
C VAL A 323 5.40 18.22 -2.99
N GLY A 324 5.67 17.86 -4.25
CA GLY A 324 6.72 18.49 -5.05
C GLY A 324 8.14 18.06 -4.67
N ILE A 325 8.31 16.90 -4.03
CA ILE A 325 9.62 16.32 -3.68
C ILE A 325 9.95 15.18 -4.64
N ASP A 326 11.03 15.34 -5.38
CA ASP A 326 11.52 14.32 -6.31
C ASP A 326 12.62 13.47 -5.64
N LEU A 327 12.25 12.26 -5.23
CA LEU A 327 13.21 11.26 -4.75
C LEU A 327 13.67 10.31 -5.87
N TRP A 328 13.01 10.32 -7.02
CA TRP A 328 13.39 9.47 -8.15
C TRP A 328 14.72 9.87 -8.77
N THR A 329 14.89 11.19 -8.98
CA THR A 329 16.13 11.74 -9.56
C THR A 329 17.13 12.16 -8.50
N PHE A 330 16.73 12.10 -7.22
CA PHE A 330 17.66 12.38 -6.13
C PHE A 330 18.82 11.40 -6.15
N GLN A 331 20.01 11.95 -6.18
CA GLN A 331 21.26 11.22 -6.03
C GLN A 331 22.29 12.09 -5.31
N GLU A 332 23.16 11.47 -4.54
CA GLU A 332 24.31 12.12 -3.94
C GLU A 332 25.44 12.38 -4.95
N LYS A 333 26.46 13.13 -4.52
CA LYS A 333 27.63 13.47 -5.38
C LYS A 333 28.38 12.23 -5.88
N ASP A 334 28.33 11.13 -5.12
CA ASP A 334 28.89 9.84 -5.49
C ASP A 334 28.00 8.99 -6.39
N GLY A 335 26.79 9.49 -6.70
CA GLY A 335 25.81 8.84 -7.55
C GLY A 335 24.88 7.85 -6.83
N SER A 336 24.98 7.73 -5.48
CA SER A 336 24.05 6.89 -4.70
C SER A 336 22.61 7.41 -4.79
N GLY A 337 21.64 6.51 -4.84
CA GLY A 337 20.23 6.82 -4.97
C GLY A 337 19.40 5.64 -5.49
N ILE A 338 18.08 5.81 -5.55
CA ILE A 338 17.12 4.75 -5.93
C ILE A 338 17.51 4.10 -7.29
N ARG A 339 17.83 4.93 -8.27
CA ARG A 339 18.24 4.44 -9.59
C ARG A 339 19.48 3.55 -9.50
N ARG A 340 20.47 3.94 -8.70
CA ARG A 340 21.72 3.19 -8.57
C ARG A 340 21.50 1.82 -7.95
N ALA A 341 20.61 1.73 -6.95
CA ALA A 341 20.21 0.45 -6.37
C ALA A 341 19.51 -0.47 -7.40
N MET A 342 18.67 0.09 -8.28
CA MET A 342 18.07 -0.68 -9.38
C MET A 342 19.12 -1.18 -10.36
N GLU A 343 20.08 -0.34 -10.74
CA GLU A 343 21.16 -0.71 -11.65
C GLU A 343 22.08 -1.79 -11.07
N PHE A 344 22.26 -1.83 -9.74
CA PHE A 344 22.97 -2.89 -9.05
C PHE A 344 22.22 -4.22 -9.08
N LEU A 345 20.90 -4.21 -8.86
CA LEU A 345 20.09 -5.42 -8.81
C LEU A 345 19.75 -5.97 -10.20
N TYR A 346 19.61 -5.10 -11.21
CA TYR A 346 19.15 -5.46 -12.55
C TYR A 346 19.92 -6.62 -13.23
N PRO A 347 21.28 -6.70 -13.18
CA PRO A 347 22.01 -7.78 -13.82
C PRO A 347 21.61 -9.19 -13.37
N PHE A 348 21.07 -9.32 -12.16
CA PHE A 348 20.64 -10.60 -11.58
C PHE A 348 19.26 -11.07 -12.05
N LEU A 349 18.57 -10.31 -12.91
CA LEU A 349 17.42 -10.83 -13.69
C LEU A 349 17.88 -11.89 -14.71
N ASN A 350 19.10 -11.80 -15.21
CA ASN A 350 19.72 -12.88 -15.95
C ASN A 350 20.25 -13.93 -14.96
N THR A 351 19.64 -15.11 -14.96
CA THR A 351 19.96 -16.21 -14.03
C THR A 351 21.39 -16.80 -14.23
N GLU A 352 22.07 -16.43 -15.31
CA GLU A 352 23.50 -16.75 -15.50
C GLU A 352 24.37 -15.96 -14.52
N ASN A 353 23.94 -14.79 -14.09
CA ASN A 353 24.61 -13.99 -13.07
C ASN A 353 24.24 -14.52 -11.67
N LYS A 354 25.19 -15.14 -11.02
CA LYS A 354 24.97 -15.71 -9.69
C LYS A 354 24.93 -14.60 -8.63
N TRP A 355 23.85 -14.62 -7.82
CA TRP A 355 23.77 -13.82 -6.60
C TRP A 355 24.81 -14.30 -5.59
N LYS A 356 25.63 -13.39 -5.08
CA LYS A 356 26.82 -13.73 -4.27
C LYS A 356 26.56 -13.67 -2.75
N TYR A 357 25.42 -13.13 -2.34
CA TYR A 357 25.08 -12.93 -0.95
C TYR A 357 24.15 -14.07 -0.45
N GLU A 358 24.03 -14.21 0.86
CA GLU A 358 23.22 -15.26 1.45
C GLU A 358 21.74 -15.16 1.07
N GLN A 359 21.14 -16.27 0.68
CA GLN A 359 19.74 -16.37 0.32
C GLN A 359 19.22 -17.77 0.70
N ILE A 360 18.71 -17.94 1.93
CA ILE A 360 18.27 -19.24 2.48
C ILE A 360 16.95 -19.76 1.91
N GLU A 361 16.16 -18.90 1.28
CA GLU A 361 15.00 -19.25 0.47
C GLU A 361 15.37 -19.19 -1.02
N GLY A 362 14.50 -19.69 -1.88
CA GLY A 362 14.73 -19.67 -3.33
C GLY A 362 15.06 -18.26 -3.84
N PHE A 363 15.96 -18.19 -4.81
CA PHE A 363 16.27 -16.94 -5.50
C PHE A 363 15.20 -16.67 -6.56
N GLU A 364 14.44 -15.59 -6.39
CA GLU A 364 13.33 -15.17 -7.24
C GLU A 364 13.67 -13.83 -7.93
N PRO A 365 14.39 -13.84 -9.06
CA PRO A 365 14.81 -12.60 -9.74
C PRO A 365 13.64 -11.72 -10.14
N GLU A 366 12.49 -12.29 -10.45
CA GLU A 366 11.27 -11.60 -10.86
C GLU A 366 10.70 -10.64 -9.82
N ARG A 367 11.14 -10.70 -8.55
CA ARG A 367 10.76 -9.72 -7.50
C ARG A 367 11.14 -8.28 -7.88
N LEU A 368 12.18 -8.11 -8.69
CA LEU A 368 12.60 -6.79 -9.17
C LEU A 368 11.68 -6.22 -10.26
N LEU A 369 10.97 -7.05 -11.02
CA LEU A 369 10.21 -6.63 -12.20
C LEU A 369 9.14 -5.56 -11.91
N PRO A 370 8.31 -5.65 -10.84
CA PRO A 370 7.36 -4.60 -10.51
C PRO A 370 8.03 -3.26 -10.23
N LEU A 371 9.19 -3.28 -9.58
CA LEU A 371 9.94 -2.08 -9.20
C LEU A 371 10.50 -1.35 -10.43
N LEU A 372 11.08 -2.10 -11.38
CA LEU A 372 11.54 -1.57 -12.66
C LEU A 372 10.40 -0.94 -13.46
N ARG A 373 9.24 -1.59 -13.51
CA ARG A 373 8.07 -1.07 -14.23
C ARG A 373 7.58 0.25 -13.64
N ARG A 374 7.55 0.37 -12.31
CA ARG A 374 7.19 1.63 -11.63
C ARG A 374 8.18 2.76 -11.97
N ALA A 375 9.46 2.44 -12.08
CA ALA A 375 10.51 3.38 -12.41
C ALA A 375 10.53 3.80 -13.90
N ALA A 376 10.00 2.98 -14.81
CA ALA A 376 10.07 3.20 -16.25
C ALA A 376 9.46 4.52 -16.74
N ARG A 377 8.52 5.08 -15.99
CA ARG A 377 7.93 6.40 -16.28
C ARG A 377 8.81 7.57 -15.86
N LYS A 378 9.77 7.31 -14.98
CA LYS A 378 10.65 8.34 -14.42
C LYS A 378 12.00 8.36 -15.09
N TYR A 379 12.52 7.19 -15.44
CA TYR A 379 13.81 7.05 -16.09
C TYR A 379 13.61 6.76 -17.59
N THR A 380 13.65 7.83 -18.40
CA THR A 380 13.37 7.77 -19.85
C THR A 380 14.62 7.78 -20.72
N ASP A 381 15.81 7.80 -20.12
CA ASP A 381 17.06 7.76 -20.86
C ASP A 381 17.32 6.41 -21.52
N GLU A 382 18.20 6.41 -22.54
CA GLU A 382 18.48 5.25 -23.38
C GLU A 382 18.95 4.02 -22.58
N LYS A 383 19.77 4.20 -21.54
CA LYS A 383 20.27 3.10 -20.71
C LYS A 383 19.13 2.39 -20.01
N PHE A 384 18.23 3.16 -19.38
CA PHE A 384 17.09 2.58 -18.67
C PHE A 384 16.08 1.94 -19.65
N GLN A 385 15.86 2.54 -20.82
CA GLN A 385 15.00 1.96 -21.84
C GLN A 385 15.54 0.63 -22.39
N LYS A 386 16.87 0.50 -22.54
CA LYS A 386 17.50 -0.80 -22.87
C LYS A 386 17.25 -1.84 -21.78
N MET A 387 17.35 -1.48 -20.51
CA MET A 387 16.98 -2.37 -19.41
C MET A 387 15.53 -2.80 -19.51
N MET A 388 14.60 -1.86 -19.73
CA MET A 388 13.18 -2.15 -19.84
C MET A 388 12.82 -3.02 -21.03
N ALA A 389 13.55 -2.97 -22.13
CA ALA A 389 13.33 -3.81 -23.32
C ALA A 389 13.51 -5.32 -23.02
N THR A 390 14.26 -5.69 -21.96
CA THR A 390 14.45 -7.07 -21.51
C THR A 390 13.41 -7.52 -20.48
N VAL A 391 12.63 -6.59 -19.92
CA VAL A 391 11.61 -6.91 -18.93
C VAL A 391 10.40 -7.55 -19.64
N PRO A 392 9.94 -8.74 -19.21
CA PRO A 392 8.78 -9.39 -19.79
C PRO A 392 7.54 -8.48 -19.78
N LYS A 393 6.76 -8.51 -20.84
CA LYS A 393 5.47 -7.79 -20.87
C LYS A 393 4.52 -8.35 -19.82
N LEU A 394 3.71 -7.46 -19.25
CA LEU A 394 2.65 -7.90 -18.34
C LEU A 394 1.61 -8.72 -19.09
N PRO A 395 1.07 -9.80 -18.47
CA PRO A 395 -0.10 -10.46 -18.98
C PRO A 395 -1.27 -9.48 -19.16
N ALA A 396 -2.07 -9.67 -20.19
CA ALA A 396 -3.23 -8.82 -20.45
C ALA A 396 -4.23 -8.76 -19.28
N THR A 397 -4.23 -9.80 -18.44
CA THR A 397 -5.07 -9.89 -17.23
C THR A 397 -4.49 -9.15 -16.02
N SER A 398 -3.27 -8.61 -16.09
CA SER A 398 -2.61 -7.99 -14.96
C SER A 398 -3.31 -6.71 -14.51
N SER A 399 -3.68 -6.63 -13.22
CA SER A 399 -4.20 -5.42 -12.59
C SER A 399 -3.19 -4.25 -12.61
N TYR A 400 -1.91 -4.55 -12.71
CA TYR A 400 -0.87 -3.52 -12.87
C TYR A 400 -1.06 -2.67 -14.14
N LEU A 401 -1.68 -3.21 -15.20
CA LEU A 401 -2.05 -2.42 -16.38
C LEU A 401 -3.02 -1.29 -16.05
N LEU A 402 -3.86 -1.47 -15.03
CA LEU A 402 -4.86 -0.50 -14.59
C LEU A 402 -4.30 0.49 -13.57
N LEU A 403 -3.42 0.05 -12.67
CA LEU A 403 -3.06 0.82 -11.48
C LEU A 403 -1.86 1.76 -11.67
N SER A 404 -0.83 1.40 -12.42
CA SER A 404 0.44 2.10 -12.21
C SER A 404 1.30 2.39 -13.43
N PHE A 405 1.12 1.75 -14.57
CA PHE A 405 2.19 1.78 -15.59
C PHE A 405 1.75 2.27 -16.95
#